data_567724bd0576e62eff3a4f4f5d8a358b
#
_entry.id   567724bd0576e62eff3a4f4f5d8a358b
#
_cell.length_a   1.000
_cell.length_b   1.000
_cell.length_c   1.000
_cell.angle_alpha   90.00
_cell.angle_beta   90.00
_cell.angle_gamma   90.00
#
_symmetry.space_group_name_H-M   'P 1'
#
loop_
_entity.id
_entity.type
_entity.pdbx_description
1 polymer ?
#
loop_
_entity_poly.entity_id
_entity_poly.type
_entity_poly.pdbx_seq_one_letter_code
_entity_poly.pdbx_strand_id
1 'polypeptide(L)'
;SGLAIVGAAVSTYLFAWNPKRWTWDDLDAQIEQIGLAGHADDRWSSGNTKHLLSGSRFFLIRLGVEPKGIIGSGVTLSAPEYGLHWDENKAAEGGETLYCDIRFDHLSDDVLVTWDELQEASFSSFQWGVQASGINIPDPIAEALEELWQSRTASAGVQTASSLSTLPEGAKRKVVVNAYERNPLARAACIAHHGHRCQVCGVDLGERFGEIADG
;
A
#
# COMPACT_ATOMS: atom_id res chain seq x y z
N SER A 1 35.09 -21.37 5.49
CA SER A 1 34.76 -20.38 4.47
C SER A 1 33.24 -20.34 4.34
N GLY A 2 32.58 -19.50 5.12
CA GLY A 2 31.15 -19.24 5.01
C GLY A 2 30.93 -18.19 3.92
N LEU A 3 30.31 -18.57 2.79
CA LEU A 3 29.73 -17.61 1.86
C LEU A 3 28.54 -16.98 2.57
N ALA A 4 28.68 -15.71 2.97
CA ALA A 4 27.52 -14.87 3.28
C ALA A 4 26.76 -14.69 1.95
N ILE A 5 25.55 -15.25 1.87
CA ILE A 5 24.59 -14.89 0.83
C ILE A 5 24.21 -13.43 1.15
N VAL A 6 24.83 -12.49 0.45
CA VAL A 6 24.37 -11.11 0.41
C VAL A 6 23.03 -11.16 -0.31
N GLY A 7 21.95 -11.17 0.44
CA GLY A 7 20.62 -11.00 -0.11
C GLY A 7 20.62 -9.73 -0.96
N ALA A 8 20.20 -9.82 -2.22
CA ALA A 8 20.06 -8.64 -3.06
C ALA A 8 19.19 -7.65 -2.31
N ALA A 9 19.71 -6.44 -2.08
CA ALA A 9 18.96 -5.38 -1.43
C ALA A 9 17.69 -5.14 -2.24
N VAL A 10 16.55 -5.26 -1.60
CA VAL A 10 15.25 -5.08 -2.25
C VAL A 10 15.07 -3.58 -2.45
N SER A 11 15.17 -3.14 -3.70
CA SER A 11 15.04 -1.71 -4.05
C SER A 11 13.61 -1.22 -3.95
N THR A 12 13.46 0.09 -3.73
CA THR A 12 12.15 0.77 -3.72
C THR A 12 11.93 1.49 -5.06
N TYR A 13 10.70 1.41 -5.58
CA TYR A 13 10.35 2.00 -6.87
C TYR A 13 9.18 2.97 -6.76
N LEU A 14 9.18 3.98 -7.63
CA LEU A 14 8.05 4.87 -7.85
C LEU A 14 7.25 4.37 -9.04
N PHE A 15 5.97 4.09 -8.82
CA PHE A 15 4.97 3.85 -9.86
C PHE A 15 4.10 5.09 -10.02
N ALA A 16 3.56 5.31 -11.20
CA ALA A 16 2.80 6.51 -11.49
C ALA A 16 1.46 6.19 -12.12
N TRP A 17 0.45 6.91 -11.66
CA TRP A 17 -0.88 6.95 -12.26
C TRP A 17 -1.21 8.38 -12.70
N ASN A 18 -1.74 8.51 -13.91
CA ASN A 18 -2.23 9.78 -14.43
C ASN A 18 -3.67 9.63 -14.92
N PRO A 19 -4.66 10.13 -14.15
CA PRO A 19 -6.08 10.03 -14.49
C PRO A 19 -6.47 10.62 -15.85
N LYS A 20 -5.65 11.55 -16.39
CA LYS A 20 -5.87 12.10 -17.75
C LYS A 20 -5.50 11.14 -18.87
N ARG A 21 -4.71 10.10 -18.57
CA ARG A 21 -4.22 9.13 -19.55
C ARG A 21 -4.95 7.80 -19.46
N TRP A 22 -5.36 7.42 -18.25
CA TRP A 22 -6.01 6.16 -17.98
C TRP A 22 -6.96 6.30 -16.78
N THR A 23 -8.23 5.95 -17.00
CA THR A 23 -9.24 5.90 -15.94
C THR A 23 -9.10 4.59 -15.19
N TRP A 24 -9.03 4.66 -13.88
CA TRP A 24 -8.94 3.49 -13.02
C TRP A 24 -10.32 3.16 -12.46
N ASP A 25 -11.08 2.35 -13.21
CA ASP A 25 -12.52 2.14 -12.97
C ASP A 25 -12.80 1.34 -11.68
N ASP A 26 -11.86 0.51 -11.24
CA ASP A 26 -11.97 -0.34 -10.06
C ASP A 26 -11.18 0.16 -8.84
N LEU A 27 -10.69 1.41 -8.84
CA LEU A 27 -9.95 2.00 -7.73
C LEU A 27 -10.69 1.85 -6.39
N ASP A 28 -11.97 2.24 -6.34
CA ASP A 28 -12.79 2.17 -5.12
C ASP A 28 -12.96 0.72 -4.63
N ALA A 29 -13.13 -0.22 -5.57
CA ALA A 29 -13.26 -1.65 -5.26
C ALA A 29 -11.95 -2.21 -4.67
N GLN A 30 -10.80 -1.79 -5.19
CA GLN A 30 -9.50 -2.20 -4.67
C GLN A 30 -9.23 -1.59 -3.28
N ILE A 31 -9.60 -0.33 -3.04
CA ILE A 31 -9.54 0.30 -1.71
C ILE A 31 -10.43 -0.47 -0.72
N GLU A 32 -11.66 -0.82 -1.10
CA GLU A 32 -12.54 -1.65 -0.25
C GLU A 32 -11.93 -3.03 0.02
N GLN A 33 -11.36 -3.67 -0.99
CA GLN A 33 -10.69 -4.97 -0.86
C GLN A 33 -9.52 -4.91 0.13
N ILE A 34 -8.68 -3.87 0.06
CA ILE A 34 -7.59 -3.69 1.02
C ILE A 34 -8.14 -3.54 2.44
N GLY A 35 -9.23 -2.78 2.61
CA GLY A 35 -9.91 -2.64 3.90
C GLY A 35 -10.45 -3.96 4.48
N LEU A 36 -10.82 -4.91 3.63
CA LEU A 36 -11.39 -6.20 4.03
C LEU A 36 -10.35 -7.31 4.18
N ALA A 37 -9.41 -7.39 3.24
CA ALA A 37 -8.45 -8.49 3.11
C ALA A 37 -7.01 -8.10 3.48
N GLY A 38 -6.76 -6.81 3.71
CA GLY A 38 -5.43 -6.26 3.97
C GLY A 38 -4.58 -6.07 2.72
N HIS A 39 -5.07 -6.43 1.56
CA HIS A 39 -4.36 -6.26 0.28
C HIS A 39 -5.30 -6.33 -0.92
N ALA A 40 -4.85 -5.77 -2.04
CA ALA A 40 -5.42 -5.99 -3.37
C ALA A 40 -4.29 -6.28 -4.37
N ASP A 41 -4.50 -7.27 -5.22
CA ASP A 41 -3.55 -7.64 -6.27
C ASP A 41 -3.96 -7.00 -7.59
N ASP A 42 -2.97 -6.54 -8.36
CA ASP A 42 -3.16 -5.92 -9.66
C ASP A 42 -1.96 -6.19 -10.58
N ARG A 43 -2.06 -5.76 -11.81
CA ARG A 43 -0.99 -5.79 -12.80
C ARG A 43 -0.65 -4.38 -13.25
N TRP A 44 0.59 -3.94 -13.05
CA TRP A 44 1.00 -2.56 -13.31
C TRP A 44 2.14 -2.46 -14.30
N SER A 45 2.12 -1.44 -15.14
CA SER A 45 3.25 -1.20 -16.04
C SER A 45 4.48 -0.76 -15.23
N SER A 46 5.60 -1.42 -15.45
CA SER A 46 6.91 -1.04 -14.90
C SER A 46 7.70 -0.11 -15.85
N GLY A 47 7.03 0.44 -16.88
CA GLY A 47 7.67 1.29 -17.88
C GLY A 47 8.74 0.54 -18.68
N ASN A 48 9.99 1.02 -18.59
CA ASN A 48 11.16 0.39 -19.24
C ASN A 48 12.04 -0.38 -18.26
N THR A 49 11.65 -0.52 -17.00
CA THR A 49 12.48 -1.13 -15.95
C THR A 49 12.40 -2.64 -16.02
N LYS A 50 13.54 -3.27 -16.35
CA LYS A 50 13.69 -4.74 -16.54
C LYS A 50 14.19 -5.46 -15.31
N HIS A 51 14.84 -4.75 -14.37
CA HIS A 51 15.55 -5.33 -13.23
C HIS A 51 14.77 -5.21 -11.91
N LEU A 52 13.47 -5.05 -12.00
CA LEU A 52 12.59 -5.05 -10.85
C LEU A 52 12.41 -6.48 -10.38
N LEU A 53 12.67 -6.73 -9.10
CA LEU A 53 12.58 -8.07 -8.49
C LEU A 53 11.24 -8.24 -7.78
N SER A 54 10.74 -9.47 -7.72
CA SER A 54 9.64 -9.82 -6.82
C SER A 54 10.01 -9.47 -5.37
N GLY A 55 9.05 -8.92 -4.62
CA GLY A 55 9.25 -8.43 -3.26
C GLY A 55 9.80 -7.00 -3.17
N SER A 56 10.06 -6.33 -4.30
CA SER A 56 10.46 -4.93 -4.29
C SER A 56 9.33 -4.04 -3.76
N ARG A 57 9.68 -3.09 -2.88
CA ARG A 57 8.76 -2.07 -2.37
C ARG A 57 8.41 -1.10 -3.48
N PHE A 58 7.17 -0.60 -3.52
CA PHE A 58 6.82 0.53 -4.37
C PHE A 58 5.89 1.52 -3.67
N PHE A 59 5.95 2.76 -4.15
CA PHE A 59 4.98 3.80 -3.88
C PHE A 59 4.29 4.21 -5.17
N LEU A 60 2.99 4.51 -5.10
CA LEU A 60 2.19 4.97 -6.23
C LEU A 60 1.93 6.46 -6.12
N ILE A 61 2.39 7.23 -7.11
CA ILE A 61 2.15 8.68 -7.20
C ILE A 61 1.03 8.98 -8.20
N ARG A 62 0.07 9.80 -7.78
CA ARG A 62 -0.92 10.41 -8.68
C ARG A 62 -0.35 11.68 -9.29
N LEU A 63 -0.38 11.77 -10.62
CA LEU A 63 0.11 12.89 -11.42
C LEU A 63 -0.95 13.39 -12.40
N GLY A 64 -0.70 14.52 -13.04
CA GLY A 64 -1.56 15.04 -14.13
C GLY A 64 -2.81 15.80 -13.69
N VAL A 65 -3.32 15.56 -12.50
CA VAL A 65 -4.46 16.28 -11.87
C VAL A 65 -4.09 16.66 -10.44
N GLU A 66 -4.70 17.73 -9.94
CA GLU A 66 -4.57 18.10 -8.52
C GLU A 66 -5.66 17.40 -7.67
N PRO A 67 -5.34 17.07 -6.41
CA PRO A 67 -4.01 17.13 -5.79
C PRO A 67 -3.09 16.02 -6.28
N LYS A 68 -1.79 16.35 -6.48
CA LYS A 68 -0.72 15.40 -6.80
C LYS A 68 -0.04 14.91 -5.54
N GLY A 69 0.47 13.68 -5.58
CA GLY A 69 1.24 13.09 -4.48
C GLY A 69 1.07 11.60 -4.37
N ILE A 70 1.61 11.01 -3.31
CA ILE A 70 1.54 9.56 -3.08
C ILE A 70 0.16 9.19 -2.55
N ILE A 71 -0.45 8.19 -3.19
CA ILE A 71 -1.79 7.68 -2.89
C ILE A 71 -1.80 6.20 -2.49
N GLY A 72 -0.70 5.49 -2.70
CA GLY A 72 -0.66 4.06 -2.41
C GLY A 72 0.75 3.52 -2.27
N SER A 73 0.82 2.31 -1.77
CA SER A 73 2.06 1.54 -1.60
C SER A 73 1.80 0.06 -1.71
N GLY A 74 2.87 -0.72 -1.89
CA GLY A 74 2.77 -2.15 -1.99
C GLY A 74 4.10 -2.83 -2.30
N VAL A 75 4.01 -4.07 -2.74
CA VAL A 75 5.15 -4.88 -3.16
C VAL A 75 4.90 -5.50 -4.53
N THR A 76 5.96 -5.71 -5.27
CA THR A 76 5.89 -6.43 -6.54
C THR A 76 5.85 -7.93 -6.29
N LEU A 77 5.05 -8.66 -7.08
CA LEU A 77 4.90 -10.12 -6.96
C LEU A 77 5.70 -10.87 -8.02
N SER A 78 5.96 -10.25 -9.15
CA SER A 78 6.70 -10.86 -10.26
C SER A 78 7.78 -9.95 -10.82
N ALA A 79 8.72 -10.53 -11.57
CA ALA A 79 9.60 -9.77 -12.47
C ALA A 79 8.79 -9.21 -13.65
N PRO A 80 9.26 -8.12 -14.30
CA PRO A 80 8.57 -7.54 -15.45
C PRO A 80 8.57 -8.47 -16.67
N GLU A 81 7.40 -8.57 -17.29
CA GLU A 81 7.20 -9.31 -18.54
C GLU A 81 6.56 -8.41 -19.60
N TYR A 82 6.89 -8.65 -20.88
CA TYR A 82 6.29 -7.90 -21.98
C TYR A 82 4.81 -8.28 -22.16
N GLY A 83 4.00 -7.26 -22.44
CA GLY A 83 2.60 -7.41 -22.80
C GLY A 83 2.16 -6.26 -23.70
N LEU A 84 0.99 -6.38 -24.30
CA LEU A 84 0.40 -5.32 -25.13
C LEU A 84 0.33 -4.02 -24.35
N HIS A 85 0.59 -2.91 -25.03
CA HIS A 85 0.58 -1.60 -24.38
C HIS A 85 -0.81 -1.27 -23.85
N TRP A 86 -0.88 -0.67 -22.65
CA TRP A 86 -2.15 -0.26 -22.01
C TRP A 86 -2.92 0.83 -22.79
N ASP A 87 -2.23 1.62 -23.62
CA ASP A 87 -2.84 2.55 -24.56
C ASP A 87 -3.25 1.77 -25.80
N GLU A 88 -4.57 1.74 -26.07
CA GLU A 88 -5.18 0.95 -27.16
C GLU A 88 -4.63 1.33 -28.54
N ASN A 89 -4.32 2.61 -28.78
CA ASN A 89 -3.77 3.04 -30.07
C ASN A 89 -2.37 2.45 -30.28
N LYS A 90 -1.54 2.45 -29.26
CA LYS A 90 -0.20 1.84 -29.32
C LYS A 90 -0.29 0.33 -29.41
N ALA A 91 -1.21 -0.29 -28.68
CA ALA A 91 -1.46 -1.73 -28.76
C ALA A 91 -1.90 -2.15 -30.18
N ALA A 92 -2.77 -1.36 -30.83
CA ALA A 92 -3.20 -1.61 -32.21
C ALA A 92 -2.05 -1.52 -33.23
N GLU A 93 -1.02 -0.72 -32.94
CA GLU A 93 0.22 -0.62 -33.71
C GLU A 93 1.24 -1.72 -33.37
N GLY A 94 0.88 -2.66 -32.48
CA GLY A 94 1.78 -3.72 -31.99
C GLY A 94 2.76 -3.26 -30.91
N GLY A 95 2.48 -2.11 -30.27
CA GLY A 95 3.29 -1.59 -29.16
C GLY A 95 3.17 -2.49 -27.93
N GLU A 96 4.31 -2.73 -27.30
CA GLU A 96 4.41 -3.48 -26.06
C GLU A 96 4.96 -2.61 -24.93
N THR A 97 4.67 -2.98 -23.69
CA THR A 97 5.31 -2.42 -22.49
C THR A 97 5.57 -3.53 -21.47
N LEU A 98 6.39 -3.24 -20.49
CA LEU A 98 6.67 -4.16 -19.39
C LEU A 98 5.63 -4.02 -18.29
N TYR A 99 5.14 -5.15 -17.79
CA TYR A 99 4.23 -5.25 -16.65
C TYR A 99 4.82 -6.15 -15.58
N CYS A 100 4.50 -5.88 -14.33
CA CYS A 100 4.69 -6.81 -13.23
C CYS A 100 3.38 -6.94 -12.44
N ASP A 101 3.17 -8.11 -11.84
CA ASP A 101 2.13 -8.29 -10.86
C ASP A 101 2.54 -7.58 -9.58
N ILE A 102 1.58 -6.93 -8.94
CA ILE A 102 1.79 -6.13 -7.73
C ILE A 102 0.74 -6.47 -6.69
N ARG A 103 1.06 -6.17 -5.44
CA ARG A 103 0.14 -6.23 -4.30
C ARG A 103 0.17 -4.89 -3.59
N PHE A 104 -0.95 -4.20 -3.58
CA PHE A 104 -1.15 -3.03 -2.74
C PHE A 104 -1.35 -3.48 -1.29
N ASP A 105 -0.65 -2.84 -0.36
CA ASP A 105 -0.89 -2.94 1.07
C ASP A 105 -1.63 -1.70 1.60
N HIS A 106 -1.58 -0.61 0.85
CA HIS A 106 -2.34 0.60 1.10
C HIS A 106 -2.68 1.32 -0.21
N LEU A 107 -3.93 1.79 -0.32
CA LEU A 107 -4.41 2.58 -1.46
C LEU A 107 -5.49 3.53 -0.97
N SER A 108 -5.50 4.76 -1.49
CA SER A 108 -6.46 5.81 -1.17
C SER A 108 -6.79 6.61 -2.42
N ASP A 109 -8.01 7.14 -2.51
CA ASP A 109 -8.37 8.15 -3.48
C ASP A 109 -7.87 9.55 -3.08
N ASP A 110 -7.56 9.76 -1.79
CA ASP A 110 -6.91 10.94 -1.28
C ASP A 110 -5.38 10.86 -1.36
N VAL A 111 -4.74 12.01 -1.52
CA VAL A 111 -3.27 12.12 -1.44
C VAL A 111 -2.85 12.14 0.02
N LEU A 112 -2.02 11.17 0.42
CA LEU A 112 -1.51 11.04 1.79
C LEU A 112 -0.15 11.71 2.00
N VAL A 113 0.70 11.74 0.97
CA VAL A 113 1.92 12.58 0.94
C VAL A 113 1.80 13.51 -0.24
N THR A 114 1.70 14.79 0.06
CA THR A 114 1.41 15.83 -0.93
C THR A 114 2.60 16.15 -1.83
N TRP A 115 2.32 16.75 -2.98
CA TRP A 115 3.35 17.24 -3.89
C TRP A 115 4.32 18.21 -3.20
N ASP A 116 3.81 19.11 -2.36
CA ASP A 116 4.62 20.11 -1.67
C ASP A 116 5.58 19.47 -0.67
N GLU A 117 5.13 18.45 0.09
CA GLU A 117 5.98 17.66 0.98
C GLU A 117 7.11 16.96 0.19
N LEU A 118 6.81 16.44 -0.99
CA LEU A 118 7.81 15.82 -1.87
C LEU A 118 8.83 16.82 -2.46
N GLN A 119 8.61 18.13 -2.33
CA GLN A 119 9.58 19.17 -2.68
C GLN A 119 10.44 19.63 -1.49
N GLU A 120 10.18 19.15 -0.29
CA GLU A 120 10.98 19.48 0.89
C GLU A 120 12.41 18.91 0.79
N ALA A 121 13.31 19.44 1.60
CA ALA A 121 14.76 19.16 1.51
C ALA A 121 15.10 17.66 1.52
N SER A 122 14.37 16.85 2.29
CA SER A 122 14.57 15.39 2.37
C SER A 122 14.28 14.65 1.07
N PHE A 123 13.45 15.22 0.19
CA PHE A 123 12.92 14.57 -1.00
C PHE A 123 13.27 15.29 -2.29
N SER A 124 13.71 16.56 -2.23
CA SER A 124 13.89 17.45 -3.38
C SER A 124 15.01 17.02 -4.35
N SER A 125 15.91 16.14 -3.92
CA SER A 125 16.96 15.59 -4.79
C SER A 125 16.45 14.50 -5.74
N PHE A 126 15.19 14.04 -5.58
CA PHE A 126 14.54 13.06 -6.46
C PHE A 126 13.50 13.72 -7.36
N GLN A 127 13.43 13.26 -8.60
CA GLN A 127 12.46 13.78 -9.58
C GLN A 127 11.13 13.07 -9.47
N TRP A 128 10.19 13.64 -8.74
CA TRP A 128 8.84 13.07 -8.53
C TRP A 128 7.93 13.18 -9.74
N GLY A 129 8.16 14.14 -10.64
CA GLY A 129 7.40 14.35 -11.87
C GLY A 129 7.78 13.36 -12.99
N VAL A 130 7.66 12.07 -12.72
CA VAL A 130 8.07 11.00 -13.64
C VAL A 130 7.11 10.84 -14.83
N GLN A 131 7.64 10.40 -15.98
CA GLN A 131 6.84 10.15 -17.20
C GLN A 131 6.40 8.69 -17.33
N ALA A 132 7.03 7.77 -16.58
CA ALA A 132 6.77 6.34 -16.58
C ALA A 132 6.89 5.78 -15.17
N SER A 133 6.33 4.59 -14.95
CA SER A 133 6.46 3.81 -13.71
C SER A 133 7.80 3.07 -13.65
N GLY A 134 8.12 2.52 -12.49
CA GLY A 134 9.30 1.67 -12.28
C GLY A 134 10.59 2.46 -12.08
N ILE A 135 10.50 3.72 -11.65
CA ILE A 135 11.69 4.53 -11.38
C ILE A 135 12.23 4.17 -9.99
N ASN A 136 13.50 3.78 -9.93
CA ASN A 136 14.15 3.46 -8.66
C ASN A 136 14.27 4.71 -7.78
N ILE A 137 13.82 4.60 -6.53
CA ILE A 137 13.98 5.63 -5.50
C ILE A 137 15.29 5.28 -4.75
N PRO A 138 16.26 6.20 -4.65
CA PRO A 138 17.48 5.97 -3.87
C PRO A 138 17.19 5.67 -2.40
N ASP A 139 17.93 4.74 -1.81
CA ASP A 139 17.68 4.23 -0.45
C ASP A 139 17.46 5.32 0.61
N PRO A 140 18.27 6.40 0.71
CA PRO A 140 18.06 7.43 1.72
C PRO A 140 16.71 8.16 1.58
N ILE A 141 16.24 8.32 0.33
CA ILE A 141 14.94 8.95 0.04
C ILE A 141 13.81 7.97 0.27
N ALA A 142 14.03 6.69 -0.07
CA ALA A 142 13.05 5.62 0.16
C ALA A 142 12.80 5.40 1.64
N GLU A 143 13.84 5.39 2.47
CA GLU A 143 13.74 5.29 3.94
C GLU A 143 12.95 6.46 4.53
N ALA A 144 13.29 7.69 4.16
CA ALA A 144 12.57 8.88 4.63
C ALA A 144 11.11 8.89 4.18
N LEU A 145 10.83 8.43 2.94
CA LEU A 145 9.47 8.33 2.43
C LEU A 145 8.67 7.24 3.18
N GLU A 146 9.30 6.10 3.49
CA GLU A 146 8.64 5.03 4.25
C GLU A 146 8.27 5.51 5.66
N GLU A 147 9.16 6.23 6.36
CA GLU A 147 8.87 6.80 7.68
C GLU A 147 7.68 7.78 7.61
N LEU A 148 7.70 8.70 6.64
CA LEU A 148 6.59 9.64 6.45
C LEU A 148 5.29 8.91 6.12
N TRP A 149 5.35 7.92 5.21
CA TRP A 149 4.20 7.11 4.79
C TRP A 149 3.56 6.37 5.97
N GLN A 150 4.36 5.70 6.79
CA GLN A 150 3.89 4.99 7.99
C GLN A 150 3.20 5.94 8.97
N SER A 151 3.72 7.15 9.16
CA SER A 151 3.09 8.14 10.03
C SER A 151 1.73 8.59 9.50
N ARG A 152 1.57 8.70 8.17
CA ARG A 152 0.32 9.12 7.51
C ARG A 152 -0.74 8.02 7.55
N THR A 153 -0.35 6.79 7.22
CA THR A 153 -1.27 5.65 7.19
C THR A 153 -1.73 5.25 8.59
N ALA A 154 -0.85 5.32 9.61
CA ALA A 154 -1.24 5.14 11.01
C ALA A 154 -2.24 6.20 11.48
N SER A 155 -2.04 7.47 11.09
CA SER A 155 -2.93 8.59 11.46
C SER A 155 -4.29 8.52 10.75
N ALA A 156 -4.33 8.05 9.51
CA ALA A 156 -5.57 7.84 8.77
C ALA A 156 -6.47 6.78 9.43
N GLY A 157 -5.88 5.72 9.99
CA GLY A 157 -6.60 4.71 10.78
C GLY A 157 -7.21 5.25 12.08
N VAL A 158 -6.57 6.23 12.72
CA VAL A 158 -7.05 6.85 13.97
C VAL A 158 -8.16 7.88 13.71
N GLN A 159 -8.12 8.61 12.61
CA GLN A 159 -9.15 9.61 12.28
C GLN A 159 -10.50 8.99 11.96
N THR A 160 -10.53 7.78 11.35
CA THR A 160 -11.77 7.02 11.17
C THR A 160 -12.41 6.60 12.50
N ALA A 161 -11.63 6.39 13.56
CA ALA A 161 -12.15 6.06 14.89
C ALA A 161 -12.65 7.28 15.66
N SER A 162 -12.00 8.45 15.53
CA SER A 162 -12.39 9.69 16.24
C SER A 162 -13.65 10.37 15.68
N SER A 163 -13.99 10.16 14.41
CA SER A 163 -15.22 10.73 13.81
C SER A 163 -16.51 10.03 14.24
N LEU A 164 -16.42 8.99 15.07
CA LEU A 164 -17.58 8.27 15.63
C LEU A 164 -18.30 9.01 16.77
N SER A 165 -17.69 10.04 17.36
CA SER A 165 -18.25 10.75 18.53
C SER A 165 -19.34 11.79 18.20
N THR A 166 -19.62 12.06 16.92
CA THR A 166 -20.55 13.14 16.49
C THR A 166 -21.68 12.67 15.57
N LEU A 167 -21.97 11.36 15.50
CA LEU A 167 -23.06 10.85 14.67
C LEU A 167 -24.40 10.92 15.40
N PRO A 168 -25.49 11.44 14.76
CA PRO A 168 -26.83 11.37 15.30
C PRO A 168 -27.28 9.91 15.42
N GLU A 169 -28.02 9.62 16.48
CA GLU A 169 -28.54 8.29 16.80
C GLU A 169 -29.34 7.71 15.60
N GLY A 170 -28.96 6.53 15.10
CA GLY A 170 -29.64 5.87 13.97
C GLY A 170 -28.97 5.98 12.61
N ALA A 171 -27.87 6.72 12.46
CA ALA A 171 -27.13 6.77 11.19
C ALA A 171 -26.31 5.48 10.97
N LYS A 172 -26.66 4.69 9.93
CA LYS A 172 -25.84 3.57 9.48
C LYS A 172 -24.64 4.09 8.69
N ARG A 173 -23.44 4.07 9.27
CA ARG A 173 -22.18 4.34 8.59
C ARG A 173 -21.35 3.07 8.50
N LYS A 174 -20.87 2.74 7.28
CA LYS A 174 -19.89 1.67 7.07
C LYS A 174 -18.56 2.15 7.66
N VAL A 175 -18.09 1.52 8.71
CA VAL A 175 -16.77 1.80 9.30
C VAL A 175 -15.79 0.80 8.72
N VAL A 176 -14.80 1.27 8.00
CA VAL A 176 -13.65 0.45 7.58
C VAL A 176 -12.76 0.29 8.81
N VAL A 177 -12.84 -0.86 9.46
CA VAL A 177 -11.96 -1.20 10.59
C VAL A 177 -10.65 -1.74 10.01
N ASN A 178 -9.53 -1.21 10.49
CA ASN A 178 -8.21 -1.59 10.02
C ASN A 178 -8.00 -3.11 10.12
N ALA A 179 -7.71 -3.76 8.99
CA ALA A 179 -7.56 -5.22 8.88
C ALA A 179 -6.40 -5.78 9.74
N TYR A 180 -5.46 -4.93 10.16
CA TYR A 180 -4.35 -5.34 11.03
C TYR A 180 -4.79 -5.82 12.43
N GLU A 181 -5.89 -5.33 12.96
CA GLU A 181 -6.43 -5.81 14.26
C GLU A 181 -7.09 -7.19 14.18
N ARG A 182 -7.29 -7.73 12.97
CA ARG A 182 -7.99 -9.00 12.73
C ARG A 182 -7.14 -10.03 11.99
N ASN A 183 -5.83 -9.89 11.97
CA ASN A 183 -4.99 -10.93 11.36
C ASN A 183 -5.09 -12.23 12.17
N PRO A 184 -5.68 -13.31 11.61
CA PRO A 184 -5.88 -14.56 12.34
C PRO A 184 -4.57 -15.19 12.83
N LEU A 185 -3.47 -15.01 12.07
CA LEU A 185 -2.15 -15.53 12.43
C LEU A 185 -1.55 -14.75 13.58
N ALA A 186 -1.67 -13.41 13.58
CA ALA A 186 -1.21 -12.57 14.68
C ALA A 186 -2.02 -12.84 15.97
N ARG A 187 -3.34 -13.03 15.84
CA ARG A 187 -4.22 -13.42 16.94
C ARG A 187 -3.83 -14.78 17.49
N ALA A 188 -3.65 -15.79 16.64
CA ALA A 188 -3.23 -17.12 17.05
C ALA A 188 -1.87 -17.11 17.76
N ALA A 189 -0.89 -16.36 17.24
CA ALA A 189 0.42 -16.19 17.86
C ALA A 189 0.32 -15.49 19.22
N CYS A 190 -0.51 -14.47 19.36
CA CYS A 190 -0.75 -13.76 20.61
C CYS A 190 -1.39 -14.69 21.67
N ILE A 191 -2.42 -15.45 21.30
CA ILE A 191 -3.08 -16.41 22.17
C ILE A 191 -2.12 -17.54 22.55
N ALA A 192 -1.31 -18.05 21.62
CA ALA A 192 -0.32 -19.08 21.90
C ALA A 192 0.76 -18.61 22.89
N HIS A 193 1.11 -17.31 22.85
CA HIS A 193 2.16 -16.74 23.71
C HIS A 193 1.62 -16.27 25.07
N HIS A 194 0.45 -15.66 25.12
CA HIS A 194 -0.11 -15.00 26.31
C HIS A 194 -1.32 -15.72 26.91
N GLY A 195 -1.88 -16.75 26.22
CA GLY A 195 -3.13 -17.40 26.60
C GLY A 195 -4.32 -16.46 26.45
N HIS A 196 -5.46 -16.86 27.03
CA HIS A 196 -6.72 -16.08 27.00
C HIS A 196 -6.81 -15.04 28.13
N ARG A 197 -5.73 -14.81 28.88
CA ARG A 197 -5.69 -13.90 30.04
C ARG A 197 -5.25 -12.50 29.65
N CYS A 198 -6.06 -11.49 29.99
CA CYS A 198 -5.71 -10.09 29.77
C CYS A 198 -4.46 -9.70 30.57
N GLN A 199 -3.41 -9.22 29.92
CA GLN A 199 -2.15 -8.84 30.56
C GLN A 199 -2.26 -7.54 31.38
N VAL A 200 -3.33 -6.75 31.18
CA VAL A 200 -3.54 -5.48 31.89
C VAL A 200 -4.37 -5.69 33.18
N CYS A 201 -5.47 -6.42 33.10
CA CYS A 201 -6.39 -6.58 34.24
C CYS A 201 -6.45 -8.02 34.82
N GLY A 202 -5.74 -8.97 34.21
CA GLY A 202 -5.67 -10.35 34.68
C GLY A 202 -6.94 -11.20 34.47
N VAL A 203 -7.98 -10.64 33.83
CA VAL A 203 -9.26 -11.35 33.58
C VAL A 203 -9.03 -12.42 32.53
N ASP A 204 -9.56 -13.64 32.79
CA ASP A 204 -9.60 -14.71 31.82
C ASP A 204 -10.80 -14.47 30.86
N LEU A 205 -10.49 -14.28 29.58
CA LEU A 205 -11.49 -13.98 28.58
C LEU A 205 -12.33 -15.21 28.20
N GLY A 206 -11.75 -16.42 28.28
CA GLY A 206 -12.45 -17.67 28.05
C GLY A 206 -13.49 -17.95 29.14
N GLU A 207 -13.13 -17.73 30.40
CA GLU A 207 -14.10 -17.89 31.53
C GLU A 207 -15.21 -16.83 31.46
N ARG A 208 -14.94 -15.63 30.99
CA ARG A 208 -15.91 -14.54 30.99
C ARG A 208 -16.83 -14.52 29.77
N PHE A 209 -16.36 -14.95 28.62
CA PHE A 209 -17.06 -14.81 27.33
C PHE A 209 -17.28 -16.15 26.60
N GLY A 210 -16.79 -17.26 27.15
CA GLY A 210 -16.98 -18.60 26.59
C GLY A 210 -16.44 -18.74 25.17
N GLU A 211 -17.16 -19.46 24.30
CA GLU A 211 -16.79 -19.74 22.91
C GLU A 211 -16.62 -18.48 22.06
N ILE A 212 -17.15 -17.33 22.47
CA ILE A 212 -16.96 -16.05 21.76
C ILE A 212 -15.50 -15.58 21.84
N ALA A 213 -14.74 -16.03 22.85
CA ALA A 213 -13.33 -15.72 22.97
C ALA A 213 -12.44 -16.49 21.98
N ASP A 214 -12.94 -17.57 21.39
CA ASP A 214 -12.23 -18.44 20.45
C ASP A 214 -12.50 -18.10 18.97
N GLY A 215 -13.53 -17.25 18.69
CA GLY A 215 -14.02 -16.87 17.35
C GLY A 215 -13.31 -15.71 16.69
#